data_d5b8241a25dfccf07082cde6a8669fbe
#
_entry.id   d5b8241a25dfccf07082cde6a8669fbe
#
_cell.length_a   1.000
_cell.length_b   1.000
_cell.length_c   1.000
_cell.angle_alpha   90.00
_cell.angle_beta   90.00
_cell.angle_gamma   90.00
#
_symmetry.space_group_name_H-M   'P 1'
#
loop_
_entity.id
_entity.type
_entity.pdbx_description
1 polymer ?
#
loop_
_entity_poly.entity_id
_entity_poly.type
_entity_poly.pdbx_seq_one_letter_code
_entity_poly.pdbx_strand_id
1 'polypeptide(L)'
;MAKPSARERILGSYEVILADRGPAEITLDAVAAHAGVSKGGLLYHFGSKDALRDGLLERLERLTDEDLERARNAPEGVVRHYLRSSITDVTRDLALHRTTMAALRLVLNDPVAAEVSRRCTERTRELMLEHVEDPVTAELVMLVGEGLYMRAALGEEATDSLLAQIEDIADRIEAGAPVKATLAAGHRKG
;
A
#
# COMPACT_ATOMS: atom_id res chain seq x y z
N MET A 1 -19.84 -1.07 -15.91
CA MET A 1 -19.40 -0.64 -14.56
C MET A 1 -20.32 0.47 -14.06
N ALA A 2 -20.80 0.39 -12.82
CA ALA A 2 -21.61 1.45 -12.21
C ALA A 2 -20.76 2.73 -12.02
N LYS A 3 -21.36 3.90 -12.23
CA LYS A 3 -20.69 5.20 -12.04
C LYS A 3 -20.36 5.35 -10.55
N PRO A 4 -19.13 5.78 -10.18
CA PRO A 4 -18.75 5.99 -8.79
C PRO A 4 -19.72 6.95 -8.07
N SER A 5 -20.01 6.66 -6.80
CA SER A 5 -20.85 7.55 -5.98
C SER A 5 -20.21 8.95 -5.84
N ALA A 6 -21.01 9.95 -5.45
CA ALA A 6 -20.45 11.28 -5.20
C ALA A 6 -19.38 11.26 -4.09
N ARG A 7 -19.58 10.45 -3.04
CA ARG A 7 -18.63 10.25 -1.95
C ARG A 7 -17.30 9.71 -2.48
N GLU A 8 -17.33 8.66 -3.33
CA GLU A 8 -16.13 8.07 -3.92
C GLU A 8 -15.41 9.04 -4.87
N ARG A 9 -16.14 9.84 -5.66
CA ARG A 9 -15.50 10.85 -6.51
C ARG A 9 -14.82 11.94 -5.70
N ILE A 10 -15.41 12.35 -4.57
CA ILE A 10 -14.82 13.35 -3.67
C ILE A 10 -13.54 12.82 -3.04
N LEU A 11 -13.55 11.58 -2.51
CA LEU A 11 -12.34 10.95 -1.94
C LEU A 11 -11.25 10.75 -2.98
N GLY A 12 -11.57 10.24 -4.17
CA GLY A 12 -10.60 10.13 -5.25
C GLY A 12 -9.98 11.47 -5.68
N SER A 13 -10.79 12.53 -5.67
CA SER A 13 -10.29 13.90 -5.94
C SER A 13 -9.38 14.40 -4.83
N TYR A 14 -9.71 14.10 -3.59
CA TYR A 14 -8.87 14.42 -2.43
C TYR A 14 -7.52 13.68 -2.50
N GLU A 15 -7.51 12.39 -2.85
CA GLU A 15 -6.29 11.60 -3.07
C GLU A 15 -5.38 12.22 -4.13
N VAL A 16 -5.95 12.58 -5.30
CA VAL A 16 -5.19 13.20 -6.40
C VAL A 16 -4.55 14.52 -5.95
N ILE A 17 -5.32 15.40 -5.31
CA ILE A 17 -4.79 16.69 -4.87
C ILE A 17 -3.71 16.50 -3.80
N LEU A 18 -3.88 15.57 -2.86
CA LEU A 18 -2.86 15.23 -1.86
C LEU A 18 -1.57 14.74 -2.51
N ALA A 19 -1.66 13.82 -3.46
CA ALA A 19 -0.52 13.26 -4.15
C ALA A 19 0.25 14.33 -4.93
N ASP A 20 -0.47 15.16 -5.70
CA ASP A 20 0.12 16.13 -6.62
C ASP A 20 0.64 17.39 -5.92
N ARG A 21 -0.11 17.91 -4.94
CA ARG A 21 0.12 19.25 -4.37
C ARG A 21 0.43 19.24 -2.88
N GLY A 22 0.22 18.11 -2.21
CA GLY A 22 0.42 17.97 -0.77
C GLY A 22 -0.71 18.56 0.08
N PRO A 23 -0.65 18.37 1.41
CA PRO A 23 -1.74 18.72 2.33
C PRO A 23 -2.00 20.22 2.48
N ALA A 24 -0.99 21.07 2.24
CA ALA A 24 -1.11 22.53 2.36
C ALA A 24 -2.10 23.13 1.33
N GLU A 25 -2.16 22.54 0.13
CA GLU A 25 -3.01 23.01 -0.98
C GLU A 25 -4.46 22.49 -0.90
N ILE A 26 -4.77 21.66 0.09
CA ILE A 26 -6.13 21.13 0.25
C ILE A 26 -7.09 22.22 0.71
N THR A 27 -8.11 22.48 -0.12
CA THR A 27 -9.27 23.26 0.24
C THR A 27 -10.54 22.52 -0.17
N LEU A 28 -11.63 22.70 0.57
CA LEU A 28 -12.93 22.09 0.23
C LEU A 28 -13.41 22.51 -1.16
N ASP A 29 -13.14 23.75 -1.55
CA ASP A 29 -13.49 24.28 -2.87
C ASP A 29 -12.67 23.62 -3.99
N ALA A 30 -11.37 23.40 -3.80
CA ALA A 30 -10.51 22.70 -4.75
C ALA A 30 -10.95 21.24 -4.94
N VAL A 31 -11.26 20.55 -3.83
CA VAL A 31 -11.75 19.16 -3.88
C VAL A 31 -13.12 19.09 -4.56
N ALA A 32 -14.06 19.99 -4.23
CA ALA A 32 -15.38 20.03 -4.86
C ALA A 32 -15.28 20.26 -6.38
N ALA A 33 -14.47 21.25 -6.79
CA ALA A 33 -14.23 21.56 -8.19
C ALA A 33 -13.64 20.37 -8.95
N HIS A 34 -12.61 19.71 -8.39
CA HIS A 34 -11.96 18.53 -9.00
C HIS A 34 -12.93 17.33 -9.09
N ALA A 35 -13.77 17.12 -8.06
CA ALA A 35 -14.77 16.04 -8.03
C ALA A 35 -15.97 16.27 -8.94
N GLY A 36 -16.12 17.49 -9.51
CA GLY A 36 -17.29 17.85 -10.30
C GLY A 36 -18.57 17.86 -9.47
N VAL A 37 -18.50 18.34 -8.22
CA VAL A 37 -19.65 18.50 -7.32
C VAL A 37 -19.75 19.95 -6.84
N SER A 38 -20.95 20.37 -6.40
CA SER A 38 -21.09 21.66 -5.73
C SER A 38 -20.46 21.63 -4.34
N LYS A 39 -20.09 22.79 -3.79
CA LYS A 39 -19.60 22.91 -2.41
C LYS A 39 -20.61 22.34 -1.41
N GLY A 40 -21.90 22.59 -1.60
CA GLY A 40 -22.98 22.02 -0.78
C GLY A 40 -23.04 20.49 -0.89
N GLY A 41 -22.83 19.95 -2.10
CA GLY A 41 -22.75 18.51 -2.33
C GLY A 41 -21.54 17.87 -1.64
N LEU A 42 -20.39 18.55 -1.62
CA LEU A 42 -19.23 18.09 -0.84
C LEU A 42 -19.55 18.13 0.65
N LEU A 43 -20.05 19.26 1.16
CA LEU A 43 -20.35 19.45 2.59
C LEU A 43 -21.40 18.47 3.12
N TYR A 44 -22.29 17.98 2.26
CA TYR A 44 -23.25 16.94 2.61
C TYR A 44 -22.55 15.60 2.92
N HIS A 45 -21.47 15.29 2.22
CA HIS A 45 -20.71 14.05 2.43
C HIS A 45 -19.56 14.20 3.44
N PHE A 46 -18.89 15.37 3.42
CA PHE A 46 -17.73 15.67 4.22
C PHE A 46 -17.80 17.12 4.73
N GLY A 47 -18.17 17.28 6.00
CA GLY A 47 -18.41 18.61 6.59
C GLY A 47 -17.15 19.46 6.83
N SER A 48 -15.95 18.86 6.77
CA SER A 48 -14.68 19.52 7.06
C SER A 48 -13.52 18.85 6.33
N LYS A 49 -12.32 19.46 6.40
CA LYS A 49 -11.07 18.82 5.95
C LYS A 49 -10.75 17.57 6.78
N ASP A 50 -11.02 17.61 8.09
CA ASP A 50 -10.82 16.45 8.96
C ASP A 50 -11.74 15.30 8.56
N ALA A 51 -12.99 15.56 8.19
CA ALA A 51 -13.90 14.54 7.69
C ALA A 51 -13.42 13.93 6.36
N LEU A 52 -12.77 14.70 5.49
CA LEU A 52 -12.14 14.18 4.26
C LEU A 52 -10.94 13.28 4.59
N ARG A 53 -10.08 13.73 5.52
CA ARG A 53 -8.96 12.91 6.04
C ARG A 53 -9.48 11.60 6.64
N ASP A 54 -10.46 11.68 7.52
CA ASP A 54 -11.02 10.50 8.18
C ASP A 54 -11.62 9.53 7.17
N GLY A 55 -12.34 10.03 6.16
CA GLY A 55 -12.87 9.21 5.08
C GLY A 55 -11.78 8.56 4.20
N LEU A 56 -10.64 9.23 3.99
CA LEU A 56 -9.48 8.64 3.32
C LEU A 56 -8.87 7.51 4.17
N LEU A 57 -8.73 7.73 5.47
CA LEU A 57 -8.15 6.75 6.39
C LEU A 57 -9.06 5.52 6.57
N GLU A 58 -10.38 5.70 6.68
CA GLU A 58 -11.37 4.61 6.63
C GLU A 58 -11.24 3.79 5.34
N ARG A 59 -11.03 4.47 4.21
CA ARG A 59 -10.80 3.81 2.92
C ARG A 59 -9.50 3.01 2.91
N LEU A 60 -8.42 3.54 3.48
CA LEU A 60 -7.14 2.84 3.62
C LEU A 60 -7.33 1.55 4.43
N GLU A 61 -7.94 1.64 5.61
CA GLU A 61 -8.19 0.46 6.46
C GLU A 61 -8.99 -0.61 5.71
N ARG A 62 -10.09 -0.23 5.07
CA ARG A 62 -10.93 -1.17 4.31
C ARG A 62 -10.17 -1.82 3.15
N LEU A 63 -9.40 -1.05 2.37
CA LEU A 63 -8.62 -1.60 1.25
C LEU A 63 -7.49 -2.51 1.74
N THR A 64 -6.88 -2.19 2.88
CA THR A 64 -5.90 -3.06 3.54
C THR A 64 -6.55 -4.38 3.95
N ASP A 65 -7.72 -4.34 4.61
CA ASP A 65 -8.43 -5.55 5.02
C ASP A 65 -8.84 -6.43 3.81
N GLU A 66 -9.30 -5.80 2.72
CA GLU A 66 -9.61 -6.51 1.48
C GLU A 66 -8.36 -7.17 0.86
N ASP A 67 -7.18 -6.53 0.98
CA ASP A 67 -5.93 -7.10 0.48
C ASP A 67 -5.42 -8.24 1.36
N LEU A 68 -5.47 -8.08 2.68
CA LEU A 68 -5.14 -9.15 3.63
C LEU A 68 -6.03 -10.38 3.44
N GLU A 69 -7.32 -10.18 3.16
CA GLU A 69 -8.22 -11.30 2.86
C GLU A 69 -7.88 -11.97 1.52
N ARG A 70 -7.47 -11.21 0.50
CA ARG A 70 -6.95 -11.78 -0.74
C ARG A 70 -5.68 -12.58 -0.49
N ALA A 71 -4.77 -12.06 0.32
CA ALA A 71 -3.52 -12.74 0.68
C ALA A 71 -3.78 -14.08 1.40
N ARG A 72 -4.72 -14.11 2.37
CA ARG A 72 -5.11 -15.35 3.07
C ARG A 72 -5.65 -16.43 2.13
N ASN A 73 -6.35 -16.02 1.08
CA ASN A 73 -6.98 -16.92 0.11
C ASN A 73 -6.13 -17.12 -1.15
N ALA A 74 -4.92 -16.57 -1.20
CA ALA A 74 -4.05 -16.67 -2.37
C ALA A 74 -3.54 -18.10 -2.54
N PRO A 75 -3.78 -18.76 -3.69
CA PRO A 75 -3.33 -20.13 -3.94
C PRO A 75 -1.81 -20.27 -3.97
N GLU A 76 -1.11 -19.17 -4.23
CA GLU A 76 0.35 -19.08 -4.22
C GLU A 76 0.96 -18.88 -2.82
N GLY A 77 0.14 -18.68 -1.78
CA GLY A 77 0.57 -18.39 -0.42
C GLY A 77 0.69 -16.89 -0.09
N VAL A 78 0.70 -16.59 1.21
CA VAL A 78 0.67 -15.21 1.74
C VAL A 78 1.94 -14.45 1.40
N VAL A 79 3.11 -15.06 1.57
CA VAL A 79 4.41 -14.41 1.34
C VAL A 79 4.55 -14.01 -0.12
N ARG A 80 4.25 -14.93 -1.04
CA ARG A 80 4.32 -14.66 -2.48
C ARG A 80 3.30 -13.60 -2.89
N HIS A 81 2.06 -13.69 -2.41
CA HIS A 81 1.05 -12.67 -2.66
C HIS A 81 1.54 -11.29 -2.25
N TYR A 82 2.05 -11.14 -1.03
CA TYR A 82 2.54 -9.87 -0.49
C TYR A 82 3.68 -9.28 -1.31
N LEU A 83 4.68 -10.07 -1.65
CA LEU A 83 5.83 -9.61 -2.44
C LEU A 83 5.44 -9.21 -3.87
N ARG A 84 4.51 -9.95 -4.49
CA ARG A 84 4.01 -9.62 -5.84
C ARG A 84 3.11 -8.39 -5.83
N SER A 85 2.20 -8.26 -4.87
CA SER A 85 1.31 -7.10 -4.76
C SER A 85 2.10 -5.82 -4.50
N SER A 86 3.20 -5.88 -3.75
CA SER A 86 4.10 -4.74 -3.54
C SER A 86 4.62 -4.09 -4.84
N ILE A 87 4.67 -4.85 -5.93
CA ILE A 87 5.06 -4.33 -7.26
C ILE A 87 3.81 -4.07 -8.11
N THR A 88 2.87 -5.04 -8.16
CA THR A 88 1.75 -4.96 -9.10
C THR A 88 0.74 -3.89 -8.74
N ASP A 89 0.58 -3.57 -7.45
CA ASP A 89 -0.34 -2.52 -7.00
C ASP A 89 0.08 -1.14 -7.47
N VAL A 90 1.38 -0.89 -7.50
CA VAL A 90 1.96 0.35 -8.03
C VAL A 90 1.83 0.40 -9.55
N THR A 91 2.30 -0.64 -10.25
CA THR A 91 2.36 -0.66 -11.72
C THR A 91 0.99 -0.66 -12.38
N ARG A 92 -0.05 -1.14 -11.69
CA ARG A 92 -1.45 -1.13 -12.15
C ARG A 92 -2.26 0.04 -11.61
N ASP A 93 -1.64 0.93 -10.84
CA ASP A 93 -2.30 2.07 -10.20
C ASP A 93 -3.59 1.67 -9.46
N LEU A 94 -3.48 0.62 -8.63
CA LEU A 94 -4.64 0.10 -7.90
C LEU A 94 -5.09 1.06 -6.79
N ALA A 95 -6.34 0.92 -6.37
CA ALA A 95 -6.94 1.81 -5.38
C ALA A 95 -6.18 1.84 -4.06
N LEU A 96 -5.67 0.70 -3.58
CA LEU A 96 -4.86 0.62 -2.37
C LEU A 96 -3.58 1.45 -2.51
N HIS A 97 -2.87 1.34 -3.63
CA HIS A 97 -1.67 2.15 -3.90
C HIS A 97 -1.97 3.65 -3.82
N ARG A 98 -2.98 4.14 -4.55
CA ARG A 98 -3.34 5.57 -4.54
C ARG A 98 -3.68 6.06 -3.14
N THR A 99 -4.49 5.31 -2.42
CA THR A 99 -4.92 5.66 -1.05
C THR A 99 -3.73 5.65 -0.09
N THR A 100 -2.82 4.67 -0.20
CA THR A 100 -1.58 4.59 0.61
C THR A 100 -0.68 5.79 0.34
N MET A 101 -0.44 6.14 -0.93
CA MET A 101 0.37 7.30 -1.29
C MET A 101 -0.22 8.61 -0.77
N ALA A 102 -1.53 8.78 -0.85
CA ALA A 102 -2.22 9.94 -0.30
C ALA A 102 -2.11 9.99 1.24
N ALA A 103 -2.29 8.87 1.93
CA ALA A 103 -2.15 8.79 3.38
C ALA A 103 -0.72 9.10 3.84
N LEU A 104 0.31 8.61 3.15
CA LEU A 104 1.71 8.90 3.45
C LEU A 104 2.04 10.41 3.40
N ARG A 105 1.34 11.18 2.55
CA ARG A 105 1.49 12.65 2.55
C ARG A 105 1.03 13.31 3.85
N LEU A 106 0.16 12.65 4.61
CA LEU A 106 -0.37 13.15 5.88
C LEU A 106 0.46 12.69 7.08
N VAL A 107 1.05 11.49 7.03
CA VAL A 107 1.70 10.81 8.17
C VAL A 107 2.67 11.69 8.94
N LEU A 108 3.48 12.51 8.26
CA LEU A 108 4.50 13.33 8.91
C LEU A 108 3.93 14.49 9.74
N ASN A 109 2.69 14.92 9.47
CA ASN A 109 2.12 16.13 10.07
C ASN A 109 0.74 15.88 10.73
N ASP A 110 0.23 14.68 10.64
CA ASP A 110 -1.09 14.30 11.17
C ASP A 110 -0.98 13.02 12.01
N PRO A 111 -1.10 13.14 13.35
CA PRO A 111 -0.97 11.99 14.24
C PRO A 111 -2.07 10.93 14.04
N VAL A 112 -3.25 11.31 13.54
CA VAL A 112 -4.34 10.36 13.25
C VAL A 112 -3.95 9.53 12.03
N ALA A 113 -3.42 10.16 10.97
CA ALA A 113 -2.94 9.45 9.79
C ALA A 113 -1.77 8.52 10.12
N ALA A 114 -0.83 8.95 10.95
CA ALA A 114 0.28 8.13 11.42
C ALA A 114 -0.20 6.89 12.18
N GLU A 115 -1.16 7.05 13.09
CA GLU A 115 -1.71 5.95 13.88
C GLU A 115 -2.48 4.95 13.02
N VAL A 116 -3.32 5.42 12.08
CA VAL A 116 -4.05 4.53 11.17
C VAL A 116 -3.08 3.76 10.27
N SER A 117 -2.08 4.43 9.70
CA SER A 117 -1.07 3.78 8.85
C SER A 117 -0.31 2.70 9.63
N ARG A 118 0.09 3.00 10.88
CA ARG A 118 0.75 2.04 11.77
C ARG A 118 -0.14 0.81 12.04
N ARG A 119 -1.44 1.00 12.28
CA ARG A 119 -2.38 -0.12 12.47
C ARG A 119 -2.53 -0.98 11.20
N CYS A 120 -2.53 -0.37 10.02
CA CYS A 120 -2.55 -1.12 8.76
C CYS A 120 -1.29 -2.00 8.63
N THR A 121 -0.10 -1.43 8.88
CA THR A 121 1.17 -2.18 8.87
C THR A 121 1.16 -3.30 9.92
N GLU A 122 0.66 -3.05 11.12
CA GLU A 122 0.59 -4.08 12.17
C GLU A 122 -0.30 -5.26 11.79
N ARG A 123 -1.48 -5.01 11.19
CA ARG A 123 -2.34 -6.10 10.66
C ARG A 123 -1.65 -6.93 9.57
N THR A 124 -0.86 -6.28 8.72
CA THR A 124 -0.04 -7.01 7.73
C THR A 124 1.02 -7.86 8.41
N ARG A 125 1.67 -7.33 9.46
CA ARG A 125 2.66 -8.07 10.27
C ARG A 125 2.01 -9.27 10.96
N GLU A 126 0.86 -9.11 11.58
CA GLU A 126 0.12 -10.20 12.22
C GLU A 126 -0.17 -11.32 11.23
N LEU A 127 -0.69 -11.00 10.04
CA LEU A 127 -0.91 -11.98 9.00
C LEU A 127 0.38 -12.68 8.58
N MET A 128 1.49 -11.95 8.45
CA MET A 128 2.77 -12.53 8.08
C MET A 128 3.25 -13.52 9.16
N LEU A 129 3.12 -13.18 10.44
CA LEU A 129 3.49 -14.03 11.57
C LEU A 129 2.60 -15.27 11.73
N GLU A 130 1.36 -15.26 11.21
CA GLU A 130 0.50 -16.45 11.13
C GLU A 130 1.05 -17.50 10.15
N HIS A 131 1.87 -17.09 9.15
CA HIS A 131 2.31 -17.95 8.04
C HIS A 131 3.83 -18.17 7.99
N VAL A 132 4.61 -17.38 8.72
CA VAL A 132 6.08 -17.47 8.77
C VAL A 132 6.49 -17.70 10.22
N GLU A 133 7.02 -18.90 10.51
CA GLU A 133 7.36 -19.32 11.88
C GLU A 133 8.43 -18.46 12.55
N ASP A 134 9.46 -18.05 11.79
CA ASP A 134 10.54 -17.21 12.31
C ASP A 134 10.20 -15.73 12.21
N PRO A 135 10.03 -15.02 13.34
CA PRO A 135 9.67 -13.60 13.33
C PRO A 135 10.66 -12.69 12.60
N VAL A 136 11.93 -13.06 12.59
CA VAL A 136 12.98 -12.29 11.87
C VAL A 136 12.80 -12.45 10.38
N THR A 137 12.49 -13.65 9.90
CA THR A 137 12.16 -13.92 8.50
C THR A 137 10.90 -13.16 8.09
N ALA A 138 9.84 -13.16 8.92
CA ALA A 138 8.62 -12.39 8.66
C ALA A 138 8.92 -10.89 8.48
N GLU A 139 9.71 -10.30 9.38
CA GLU A 139 10.12 -8.89 9.29
C GLU A 139 10.96 -8.61 8.04
N LEU A 140 11.89 -9.50 7.68
CA LEU A 140 12.68 -9.36 6.46
C LEU A 140 11.81 -9.40 5.19
N VAL A 141 10.80 -10.27 5.14
CA VAL A 141 9.84 -10.30 4.03
C VAL A 141 9.10 -8.97 3.91
N MET A 142 8.64 -8.42 5.04
CA MET A 142 7.96 -7.13 5.05
C MET A 142 8.87 -6.00 4.55
N LEU A 143 10.11 -5.92 5.04
CA LEU A 143 11.09 -4.92 4.60
C LEU A 143 11.42 -5.05 3.11
N VAL A 144 11.50 -6.28 2.58
CA VAL A 144 11.70 -6.50 1.14
C VAL A 144 10.48 -6.00 0.35
N GLY A 145 9.26 -6.33 0.77
CA GLY A 145 8.05 -5.86 0.11
C GLY A 145 7.92 -4.34 0.12
N GLU A 146 8.18 -3.71 1.26
CA GLU A 146 8.19 -2.23 1.39
C GLU A 146 9.25 -1.60 0.48
N GLY A 147 10.45 -2.19 0.40
CA GLY A 147 11.51 -1.75 -0.50
C GLY A 147 11.12 -1.87 -1.97
N LEU A 148 10.51 -2.99 -2.38
CA LEU A 148 9.99 -3.20 -3.73
C LEU A 148 8.90 -2.18 -4.07
N TYR A 149 7.96 -1.99 -3.17
CA TYR A 149 6.89 -1.01 -3.30
C TYR A 149 7.43 0.41 -3.51
N MET A 150 8.40 0.82 -2.68
CA MET A 150 9.00 2.15 -2.78
C MET A 150 9.75 2.33 -4.11
N ARG A 151 10.53 1.34 -4.53
CA ARG A 151 11.24 1.39 -5.82
C ARG A 151 10.28 1.48 -7.00
N ALA A 152 9.22 0.68 -6.99
CA ALA A 152 8.18 0.75 -8.01
C ALA A 152 7.48 2.13 -8.01
N ALA A 153 7.18 2.70 -6.83
CA ALA A 153 6.60 4.03 -6.70
C ALA A 153 7.53 5.16 -7.21
N LEU A 154 8.84 4.93 -7.22
CA LEU A 154 9.84 5.83 -7.83
C LEU A 154 10.02 5.60 -9.34
N GLY A 155 9.27 4.66 -9.94
CA GLY A 155 9.35 4.34 -11.36
C GLY A 155 10.48 3.36 -11.72
N GLU A 156 11.09 2.70 -10.72
CA GLU A 156 12.07 1.66 -10.99
C GLU A 156 11.38 0.34 -11.33
N GLU A 157 11.72 -0.24 -12.48
CA GLU A 157 11.22 -1.55 -12.86
C GLU A 157 12.06 -2.66 -12.19
N ALA A 158 11.37 -3.64 -11.60
CA ALA A 158 12.03 -4.84 -11.12
C ALA A 158 12.48 -5.70 -12.33
N THR A 159 13.74 -6.12 -12.34
CA THR A 159 14.25 -7.00 -13.40
C THR A 159 13.66 -8.41 -13.28
N ASP A 160 13.48 -9.10 -14.40
CA ASP A 160 12.99 -10.50 -14.41
C ASP A 160 13.84 -11.41 -13.51
N SER A 161 15.14 -11.19 -13.45
CA SER A 161 16.06 -11.93 -12.58
C SER A 161 15.77 -11.68 -11.11
N LEU A 162 15.46 -10.45 -10.69
CA LEU A 162 15.10 -10.12 -9.32
C LEU A 162 13.75 -10.74 -8.96
N LEU A 163 12.77 -10.66 -9.85
CA LEU A 163 11.45 -11.26 -9.65
C LEU A 163 11.54 -12.77 -9.45
N ALA A 164 12.31 -13.47 -10.31
CA ALA A 164 12.51 -14.91 -10.18
C ALA A 164 13.19 -15.30 -8.86
N GLN A 165 14.16 -14.51 -8.38
CA GLN A 165 14.80 -14.74 -7.09
C GLN A 165 13.87 -14.51 -5.90
N ILE A 166 13.02 -13.49 -5.97
CA ILE A 166 12.00 -13.19 -4.96
C ILE A 166 10.98 -14.34 -4.89
N GLU A 167 10.55 -14.86 -6.03
CA GLU A 167 9.64 -16.01 -6.09
C GLU A 167 10.28 -17.28 -5.50
N ASP A 168 11.56 -17.58 -5.80
CA ASP A 168 12.29 -18.70 -5.20
C ASP A 168 12.41 -18.56 -3.66
N ILE A 169 12.69 -17.36 -3.18
CA ILE A 169 12.74 -17.08 -1.74
C ILE A 169 11.35 -17.27 -1.10
N ALA A 170 10.29 -16.76 -1.72
CA ALA A 170 8.94 -16.92 -1.22
C ALA A 170 8.54 -18.40 -1.12
N ASP A 171 8.83 -19.22 -2.16
CA ASP A 171 8.58 -20.66 -2.15
C ASP A 171 9.29 -21.38 -1.02
N ARG A 172 10.52 -21.01 -0.76
CA ARG A 172 11.32 -21.63 0.32
C ARG A 172 10.78 -21.27 1.71
N ILE A 173 10.34 -20.04 1.90
CA ILE A 173 9.71 -19.59 3.15
C ILE A 173 8.39 -20.32 3.36
N GLU A 174 7.53 -20.38 2.36
CA GLU A 174 6.24 -21.09 2.40
C GLU A 174 6.40 -22.59 2.68
N ALA A 175 7.51 -23.18 2.20
CA ALA A 175 7.85 -24.59 2.48
C ALA A 175 8.52 -24.80 3.85
N GLY A 176 8.65 -23.78 4.71
CA GLY A 176 9.33 -23.86 6.00
C GLY A 176 10.85 -24.09 5.89
N ALA A 177 11.45 -23.83 4.72
CA ALA A 177 12.88 -24.02 4.52
C ALA A 177 13.68 -22.81 5.03
N PRO A 178 14.82 -23.02 5.73
CA PRO A 178 15.63 -21.90 6.20
C PRO A 178 16.15 -21.07 5.03
N VAL A 179 15.99 -19.76 5.12
CA VAL A 179 16.57 -18.80 4.17
C VAL A 179 18.08 -18.74 4.43
N LYS A 180 18.84 -19.63 3.79
CA LYS A 180 20.29 -19.52 3.77
C LYS A 180 20.66 -18.43 2.77
N ALA A 181 21.31 -17.37 3.22
CA ALA A 181 21.95 -16.42 2.34
C ALA A 181 23.03 -17.16 1.53
N THR A 182 22.70 -17.55 0.31
CA THR A 182 23.71 -17.99 -0.64
C THR A 182 24.39 -16.73 -1.16
N LEU A 183 25.34 -16.21 -0.39
CA LEU A 183 26.32 -15.28 -0.93
C LEU A 183 27.07 -16.08 -2.00
N ALA A 184 26.69 -15.88 -3.25
CA ALA A 184 27.47 -16.36 -4.36
C ALA A 184 28.90 -15.84 -4.17
N ALA A 185 29.83 -16.76 -3.95
CA ALA A 185 31.24 -16.46 -3.95
C ALA A 185 31.61 -15.93 -5.34
N GLY A 186 31.41 -14.62 -5.51
CA GLY A 186 31.73 -13.90 -6.74
C GLY A 186 33.24 -13.88 -6.90
N HIS A 187 33.66 -14.56 -7.91
CA HIS A 187 34.91 -14.46 -8.64
C HIS A 187 35.84 -13.31 -8.21
N ARG A 188 36.79 -13.68 -7.33
CA ARG A 188 38.12 -13.09 -7.46
C ARG A 188 38.88 -13.95 -8.47
N LYS A 189 39.00 -13.46 -9.68
CA LYS A 189 40.12 -13.81 -10.58
C LYS A 189 40.81 -12.52 -10.97
N GLY A 190 42.05 -12.44 -10.56
CA GLY A 190 43.26 -11.88 -11.00
C GLY A 190 43.31 -10.74 -12.00
#